data_19eea91150a08ac630156cab75b26c84
#
_entry.id   19eea91150a08ac630156cab75b26c84
#
_cell.length_a   1.000
_cell.length_b   1.000
_cell.length_c   1.000
_cell.angle_alpha   90.00
_cell.angle_beta   90.00
_cell.angle_gamma   90.00
#
_symmetry.space_group_name_H-M   'P 1'
#
loop_
_entity.id
_entity.type
_entity.pdbx_description
1 polymer ?
#
loop_
_entity_poly.entity_id
_entity_poly.type
_entity_poly.pdbx_seq_one_letter_code
_entity_poly.pdbx_strand_id
1 'polypeptide(L)'
;MKRFIFFLFASTLLLANCKPAEQKVTKEEAAKFATEIEQGTLKRRPDIISSNILLQALTDRMKKANDVKGFGAIEKGMATGIKNSKLDESIYNTLGKAGTFEKVKLYEKDGFQRLIFRAYGDEGFNYFDIELTKLKDKIGIADILIYSSGENISKSMADLMKKMMDDPNEKNVTNATETFEIVKRLMEKGNYKQAKKEFDLLPASVKNTRIADVLNLQIASNHEEDIYLKETEKFEKKYANEPNVQLSLIDLYYLRKDYDRALYAIDQIDSLINKDTFLDYYRGLMWNVKGNSDKAIEYYKKVTESNPNFAGAYAELMAHYIEKDNKEQAKLYFTKYKGMRSAKDDIISTYETLYPFLKE
;
A
#
# COMPACT_ATOMS: atom_id res chain seq x y z
N MET A 1 39.92 -62.36 38.80
CA MET A 1 38.75 -61.52 38.91
C MET A 1 38.99 -60.29 38.06
N LYS A 2 38.39 -60.21 36.86
CA LYS A 2 38.51 -59.09 35.91
C LYS A 2 37.30 -58.13 36.12
N ARG A 3 37.57 -56.91 36.57
CA ARG A 3 36.54 -55.83 36.67
C ARG A 3 36.37 -55.26 35.28
N PHE A 4 35.17 -55.34 34.67
CA PHE A 4 34.74 -54.64 33.50
C PHE A 4 34.21 -53.28 33.97
N ILE A 5 34.82 -52.19 33.52
CA ILE A 5 34.36 -50.83 33.72
C ILE A 5 33.52 -50.51 32.46
N PHE A 6 32.19 -50.36 32.65
CA PHE A 6 31.28 -49.87 31.62
C PHE A 6 31.38 -48.34 31.57
N PHE A 7 31.95 -47.78 30.52
CA PHE A 7 31.87 -46.37 30.19
C PHE A 7 30.52 -46.09 29.56
N LEU A 8 29.61 -45.49 30.31
CA LEU A 8 28.34 -44.94 29.80
C LEU A 8 28.67 -43.65 29.07
N PHE A 9 28.67 -43.65 27.75
CA PHE A 9 28.74 -42.45 26.93
C PHE A 9 27.34 -41.78 26.97
N ALA A 10 27.15 -40.81 27.88
CA ALA A 10 26.00 -39.95 27.85
C ALA A 10 26.20 -38.94 26.73
N SER A 11 25.67 -39.27 25.54
CA SER A 11 25.52 -38.31 24.46
C SER A 11 24.41 -37.32 24.83
N THR A 12 24.78 -36.20 25.44
CA THR A 12 23.92 -35.05 25.57
C THR A 12 23.67 -34.48 24.18
N LEU A 13 22.53 -34.87 23.59
CA LEU A 13 21.96 -34.16 22.46
C LEU A 13 21.66 -32.72 22.91
N LEU A 14 22.60 -31.84 22.64
CA LEU A 14 22.34 -30.41 22.58
C LEU A 14 21.35 -30.17 21.43
N LEU A 15 20.06 -30.21 21.74
CA LEU A 15 19.04 -29.66 20.89
C LEU A 15 19.27 -28.11 20.89
N ALA A 16 20.23 -27.72 20.07
CA ALA A 16 20.33 -26.32 19.69
C ALA A 16 18.97 -25.94 19.07
N ASN A 17 18.26 -25.00 19.69
CA ASN A 17 17.09 -24.34 19.10
C ASN A 17 17.55 -23.56 17.88
N CYS A 18 17.96 -24.25 16.81
CA CYS A 18 18.25 -23.63 15.54
C CYS A 18 16.92 -23.11 14.97
N LYS A 19 16.81 -21.79 14.87
CA LYS A 19 15.73 -21.16 14.11
C LYS A 19 15.77 -21.75 12.69
N PRO A 20 14.62 -22.13 12.12
CA PRO A 20 14.59 -22.66 10.77
C PRO A 20 15.19 -21.64 9.80
N ALA A 21 16.12 -22.09 8.95
CA ALA A 21 16.70 -21.27 7.91
C ALA A 21 15.66 -20.92 6.85
N GLU A 22 15.73 -19.69 6.34
CA GLU A 22 14.92 -19.28 5.20
C GLU A 22 15.34 -20.07 3.96
N GLN A 23 14.36 -20.52 3.20
CA GLN A 23 14.53 -21.22 1.93
C GLN A 23 14.00 -20.38 0.80
N LYS A 24 14.56 -20.59 -0.40
CA LYS A 24 14.10 -19.90 -1.61
C LYS A 24 12.72 -20.39 -2.02
N VAL A 25 11.89 -19.46 -2.48
CA VAL A 25 10.61 -19.73 -3.14
C VAL A 25 10.87 -19.81 -4.64
N THR A 26 10.35 -20.82 -5.32
CA THR A 26 10.45 -20.90 -6.79
C THR A 26 9.48 -19.93 -7.45
N LYS A 27 9.70 -19.65 -8.73
CA LYS A 27 8.82 -18.77 -9.51
C LYS A 27 7.39 -19.34 -9.60
N GLU A 28 7.26 -20.65 -9.72
CA GLU A 28 5.99 -21.37 -9.81
C GLU A 28 5.24 -21.28 -8.47
N GLU A 29 5.93 -21.50 -7.36
CA GLU A 29 5.38 -21.36 -6.01
C GLU A 29 4.92 -19.92 -5.76
N ALA A 30 5.74 -18.93 -6.14
CA ALA A 30 5.39 -17.53 -6.01
C ALA A 30 4.17 -17.13 -6.86
N ALA A 31 4.06 -17.66 -8.09
CA ALA A 31 2.90 -17.42 -8.95
C ALA A 31 1.61 -17.98 -8.36
N LYS A 32 1.66 -19.18 -7.77
CA LYS A 32 0.52 -19.81 -7.08
C LYS A 32 0.12 -19.01 -5.84
N PHE A 33 1.09 -18.64 -5.03
CA PHE A 33 0.87 -17.80 -3.85
C PHE A 33 0.24 -16.45 -4.23
N ALA A 34 0.72 -15.81 -5.32
CA ALA A 34 0.15 -14.57 -5.83
C ALA A 34 -1.34 -14.70 -6.16
N THR A 35 -1.73 -15.78 -6.83
CA THR A 35 -3.14 -16.05 -7.15
C THR A 35 -3.98 -16.23 -5.88
N GLU A 36 -3.47 -16.89 -4.87
CA GLU A 36 -4.16 -17.06 -3.60
C GLU A 36 -4.38 -15.73 -2.88
N ILE A 37 -3.35 -14.90 -2.79
CA ILE A 37 -3.42 -13.56 -2.18
C ILE A 37 -4.40 -12.68 -2.95
N GLU A 38 -4.30 -12.62 -4.27
CA GLU A 38 -5.17 -11.82 -5.13
C GLU A 38 -6.65 -12.19 -4.94
N GLN A 39 -6.97 -13.48 -5.10
CA GLN A 39 -8.34 -13.97 -4.96
C GLN A 39 -8.86 -13.87 -3.52
N GLY A 40 -8.01 -14.13 -2.53
CA GLY A 40 -8.36 -13.99 -1.13
C GLY A 40 -8.71 -12.55 -0.75
N THR A 41 -7.92 -11.59 -1.24
CA THR A 41 -8.13 -10.15 -1.03
C THR A 41 -9.42 -9.69 -1.72
N LEU A 42 -9.65 -10.06 -2.97
CA LEU A 42 -10.88 -9.71 -3.70
C LEU A 42 -12.15 -10.31 -3.05
N LYS A 43 -12.04 -11.48 -2.46
CA LYS A 43 -13.13 -12.11 -1.68
C LYS A 43 -13.22 -11.61 -0.23
N ARG A 44 -12.38 -10.67 0.17
CA ARG A 44 -12.30 -10.10 1.53
C ARG A 44 -12.14 -11.18 2.61
N ARG A 45 -11.31 -12.19 2.33
CA ARG A 45 -11.00 -13.20 3.34
C ARG A 45 -10.30 -12.53 4.53
N PRO A 46 -10.81 -12.73 5.76
CA PRO A 46 -10.14 -12.15 6.92
C PRO A 46 -8.67 -12.56 6.99
N ASP A 47 -7.82 -11.62 7.32
CA ASP A 47 -6.40 -11.83 7.61
C ASP A 47 -5.60 -12.50 6.47
N ILE A 48 -6.03 -12.41 5.19
CA ILE A 48 -5.37 -13.10 4.08
C ILE A 48 -3.90 -12.67 3.89
N ILE A 49 -3.59 -11.43 4.15
CA ILE A 49 -2.22 -10.91 4.08
C ILE A 49 -1.52 -11.10 5.42
N SER A 50 -2.12 -10.62 6.51
CA SER A 50 -1.50 -10.63 7.84
C SER A 50 -1.22 -12.04 8.36
N SER A 51 -2.08 -13.03 8.10
CA SER A 51 -1.86 -14.44 8.49
C SER A 51 -0.76 -15.15 7.70
N ASN A 52 -0.39 -14.60 6.54
CA ASN A 52 0.71 -15.10 5.73
C ASN A 52 2.04 -14.42 6.02
N ILE A 53 2.09 -13.44 6.92
CA ILE A 53 3.36 -12.86 7.38
C ILE A 53 4.10 -13.87 8.24
N LEU A 54 5.33 -14.20 7.84
CA LEU A 54 6.23 -15.05 8.59
C LEU A 54 6.99 -14.21 9.62
N LEU A 55 6.51 -14.20 10.86
CA LEU A 55 7.00 -13.35 11.94
C LEU A 55 8.51 -13.42 12.13
N GLN A 56 9.09 -14.62 12.05
CA GLN A 56 10.54 -14.78 12.15
C GLN A 56 11.26 -14.02 11.04
N ALA A 57 10.81 -14.18 9.78
CA ALA A 57 11.42 -13.52 8.64
C ALA A 57 11.28 -11.98 8.74
N LEU A 58 10.09 -11.48 9.09
CA LEU A 58 9.87 -10.06 9.31
C LEU A 58 10.76 -9.52 10.44
N THR A 59 10.87 -10.24 11.56
CA THR A 59 11.75 -9.87 12.68
C THR A 59 13.21 -9.79 12.24
N ASP A 60 13.65 -10.72 11.40
CA ASP A 60 15.03 -10.72 10.91
C ASP A 60 15.28 -9.54 9.95
N ARG A 61 14.25 -9.08 9.16
CA ARG A 61 14.32 -7.83 8.37
C ARG A 61 14.38 -6.59 9.27
N MET A 62 13.58 -6.56 10.33
CA MET A 62 13.60 -5.47 11.32
C MET A 62 14.97 -5.32 12.00
N LYS A 63 15.60 -6.44 12.39
CA LYS A 63 16.96 -6.43 12.97
C LYS A 63 18.02 -5.92 12.00
N LYS A 64 17.87 -6.22 10.70
CA LYS A 64 18.75 -5.69 9.67
C LYS A 64 18.54 -4.19 9.41
N ALA A 65 17.30 -3.73 9.53
CA ALA A 65 16.97 -2.32 9.32
C ALA A 65 17.49 -1.40 10.41
N ASN A 66 17.46 -1.87 11.67
CA ASN A 66 17.95 -1.14 12.83
C ASN A 66 18.50 -2.11 13.87
N ASP A 67 19.65 -1.76 14.49
CA ASP A 67 20.20 -2.53 15.60
C ASP A 67 19.39 -2.29 16.89
N VAL A 68 18.22 -2.91 16.97
CA VAL A 68 17.33 -2.82 18.13
C VAL A 68 17.72 -3.90 19.13
N LYS A 69 18.27 -3.52 20.26
CA LYS A 69 18.58 -4.43 21.38
C LYS A 69 17.27 -4.83 22.07
N GLY A 70 17.19 -6.07 22.56
CA GLY A 70 16.02 -6.52 23.35
C GLY A 70 14.84 -7.08 22.53
N PHE A 71 15.05 -7.40 21.28
CA PHE A 71 14.03 -7.92 20.35
C PHE A 71 13.25 -9.14 20.86
N GLY A 72 13.87 -10.00 21.70
CA GLY A 72 13.23 -11.22 22.18
C GLY A 72 11.98 -11.03 23.04
N ALA A 73 11.93 -9.95 23.83
CA ALA A 73 10.75 -9.60 24.63
C ALA A 73 9.59 -9.06 23.75
N ILE A 74 9.94 -8.46 22.62
CA ILE A 74 9.04 -7.77 21.70
C ILE A 74 8.42 -8.74 20.70
N GLU A 75 9.15 -9.81 20.34
CA GLU A 75 8.71 -10.80 19.34
C GLU A 75 7.33 -11.40 19.66
N LYS A 76 7.01 -11.59 20.95
CA LYS A 76 5.68 -12.04 21.38
C LYS A 76 4.58 -10.99 21.15
N GLY A 77 4.90 -9.72 21.32
CA GLY A 77 3.98 -8.60 21.10
C GLY A 77 3.75 -8.34 19.62
N MET A 78 4.73 -8.61 18.76
CA MET A 78 4.63 -8.37 17.32
C MET A 78 3.51 -9.16 16.64
N ALA A 79 3.31 -10.43 17.00
CA ALA A 79 2.22 -11.23 16.45
C ALA A 79 0.86 -10.56 16.71
N THR A 80 0.66 -10.10 17.94
CA THR A 80 -0.52 -9.34 18.33
C THR A 80 -0.58 -7.98 17.62
N GLY A 81 0.54 -7.28 17.52
CA GLY A 81 0.65 -6.00 16.83
C GLY A 81 0.32 -6.09 15.34
N ILE A 82 0.81 -7.08 14.62
CA ILE A 82 0.49 -7.31 13.20
C ILE A 82 -0.99 -7.65 13.03
N LYS A 83 -1.52 -8.54 13.87
CA LYS A 83 -2.95 -8.87 13.84
C LYS A 83 -3.82 -7.65 14.12
N ASN A 84 -3.43 -6.83 15.08
CA ASN A 84 -4.14 -5.59 15.45
C ASN A 84 -3.87 -4.44 14.48
N SER A 85 -2.88 -4.54 13.60
CA SER A 85 -2.56 -3.49 12.62
C SER A 85 -3.68 -3.24 11.61
N LYS A 86 -4.60 -4.20 11.49
CA LYS A 86 -5.73 -4.15 10.52
C LYS A 86 -5.25 -3.90 9.08
N LEU A 87 -4.06 -4.45 8.74
CA LEU A 87 -3.47 -4.29 7.41
C LEU A 87 -4.44 -4.72 6.30
N ASP A 88 -5.10 -5.88 6.48
CA ASP A 88 -6.08 -6.38 5.53
C ASP A 88 -7.31 -5.46 5.43
N GLU A 89 -7.83 -4.95 6.57
CA GLU A 89 -8.93 -3.99 6.58
C GLU A 89 -8.56 -2.68 5.88
N SER A 90 -7.33 -2.19 6.07
CA SER A 90 -6.84 -0.99 5.39
C SER A 90 -6.86 -1.16 3.86
N ILE A 91 -6.41 -2.33 3.37
CA ILE A 91 -6.49 -2.65 1.95
C ILE A 91 -7.95 -2.73 1.49
N TYR A 92 -8.83 -3.39 2.25
CA TYR A 92 -10.25 -3.49 1.90
C TYR A 92 -10.97 -2.15 1.87
N ASN A 93 -10.59 -1.22 2.74
CA ASN A 93 -11.12 0.14 2.73
C ASN A 93 -10.68 0.88 1.46
N THR A 94 -9.40 0.78 1.08
CA THR A 94 -8.91 1.33 -0.19
C THR A 94 -9.71 0.79 -1.38
N LEU A 95 -10.00 -0.51 -1.41
CA LEU A 95 -10.74 -1.13 -2.51
C LEU A 95 -12.22 -0.67 -2.56
N GLY A 96 -12.82 -0.23 -1.45
CA GLY A 96 -14.24 0.08 -1.42
C GLY A 96 -15.10 -1.09 -1.95
N LYS A 97 -16.25 -0.82 -2.56
CA LYS A 97 -17.17 -1.88 -3.02
C LYS A 97 -16.77 -2.53 -4.35
N ALA A 98 -16.12 -1.78 -5.22
CA ALA A 98 -15.86 -2.17 -6.61
C ALA A 98 -14.37 -2.08 -7.02
N GLY A 99 -13.49 -1.91 -6.04
CA GLY A 99 -12.05 -1.80 -6.29
C GLY A 99 -11.42 -3.11 -6.75
N THR A 100 -10.19 -2.99 -7.26
CA THR A 100 -9.39 -4.10 -7.78
C THR A 100 -8.13 -4.30 -6.94
N PHE A 101 -7.72 -5.55 -6.82
CA PHE A 101 -6.43 -5.94 -6.26
C PHE A 101 -5.78 -6.90 -7.24
N GLU A 102 -4.76 -6.45 -7.94
CA GLU A 102 -4.21 -7.13 -9.10
C GLU A 102 -2.70 -7.31 -8.97
N LYS A 103 -2.22 -8.51 -9.33
CA LYS A 103 -0.78 -8.74 -9.46
C LYS A 103 -0.25 -8.04 -10.69
N VAL A 104 0.60 -7.03 -10.50
CA VAL A 104 1.28 -6.29 -11.57
C VAL A 104 2.54 -7.03 -12.03
N LYS A 105 3.33 -7.55 -11.07
CA LYS A 105 4.65 -8.12 -11.37
C LYS A 105 5.03 -9.25 -10.43
N LEU A 106 5.72 -10.25 -10.98
CA LEU A 106 6.52 -11.25 -10.26
C LEU A 106 7.95 -11.13 -10.74
N TYR A 107 8.91 -10.95 -9.83
CA TYR A 107 10.31 -10.78 -10.14
C TYR A 107 11.22 -11.30 -9.00
N GLU A 108 12.51 -11.44 -9.29
CA GLU A 108 13.50 -11.79 -8.27
C GLU A 108 14.38 -10.57 -7.96
N LYS A 109 14.63 -10.35 -6.67
CA LYS A 109 15.58 -9.34 -6.19
C LYS A 109 16.29 -9.87 -4.94
N ASP A 110 17.60 -9.71 -4.90
CA ASP A 110 18.45 -10.13 -3.77
C ASP A 110 18.29 -11.64 -3.41
N GLY A 111 17.91 -12.46 -4.38
CA GLY A 111 17.69 -13.91 -4.22
C GLY A 111 16.30 -14.29 -3.68
N PHE A 112 15.39 -13.32 -3.51
CA PHE A 112 14.02 -13.53 -3.06
C PHE A 112 13.02 -13.25 -4.20
N GLN A 113 11.98 -14.09 -4.31
CA GLN A 113 10.84 -13.80 -5.17
C GLN A 113 10.03 -12.66 -4.57
N ARG A 114 9.60 -11.73 -5.41
CA ARG A 114 8.81 -10.56 -5.02
C ARG A 114 7.59 -10.41 -5.91
N LEU A 115 6.50 -9.94 -5.31
CA LEU A 115 5.22 -9.73 -5.96
C LEU A 115 4.80 -8.28 -5.79
N ILE A 116 4.60 -7.58 -6.89
CA ILE A 116 3.97 -6.26 -6.84
C ILE A 116 2.47 -6.43 -7.10
N PHE A 117 1.67 -6.00 -6.13
CA PHE A 117 0.22 -5.86 -6.27
C PHE A 117 -0.16 -4.39 -6.34
N ARG A 118 -1.14 -4.07 -7.17
CA ARG A 118 -1.84 -2.80 -7.19
C ARG A 118 -3.19 -2.96 -6.50
N ALA A 119 -3.47 -2.14 -5.50
CA ALA A 119 -4.80 -1.91 -4.97
C ALA A 119 -5.34 -0.61 -5.55
N TYR A 120 -6.56 -0.64 -6.09
CA TYR A 120 -7.26 0.54 -6.59
C TYR A 120 -8.72 0.49 -6.14
N GLY A 121 -9.27 1.62 -5.71
CA GLY A 121 -10.66 1.71 -5.31
C GLY A 121 -11.10 3.14 -4.99
N ASP A 122 -12.12 3.27 -4.16
CA ASP A 122 -12.76 4.54 -3.84
C ASP A 122 -11.82 5.57 -3.17
N GLU A 123 -10.81 5.10 -2.44
CA GLU A 123 -9.82 5.95 -1.75
C GLU A 123 -8.52 6.15 -2.57
N GLY A 124 -8.52 5.84 -3.85
CA GLY A 124 -7.36 5.98 -4.72
C GLY A 124 -6.65 4.68 -5.03
N PHE A 125 -5.32 4.72 -5.12
CA PHE A 125 -4.52 3.53 -5.44
C PHE A 125 -3.23 3.47 -4.63
N ASN A 126 -2.72 2.23 -4.49
CA ASN A 126 -1.43 1.97 -3.85
C ASN A 126 -0.77 0.73 -4.47
N TYR A 127 0.55 0.63 -4.35
CA TYR A 127 1.30 -0.56 -4.69
C TYR A 127 1.89 -1.20 -3.44
N PHE A 128 1.90 -2.52 -3.42
CA PHE A 128 2.48 -3.35 -2.37
C PHE A 128 3.50 -4.29 -3.00
N ASP A 129 4.76 -4.14 -2.67
CA ASP A 129 5.83 -5.02 -3.14
C ASP A 129 6.18 -6.01 -2.03
N ILE A 130 5.70 -7.22 -2.18
CA ILE A 130 5.73 -8.29 -1.20
C ILE A 130 6.95 -9.18 -1.43
N GLU A 131 7.83 -9.27 -0.45
CA GLU A 131 8.95 -10.20 -0.43
C GLU A 131 8.52 -11.57 0.11
N LEU A 132 8.83 -12.63 -0.62
CA LEU A 132 8.48 -14.00 -0.25
C LEU A 132 9.67 -14.77 0.26
N THR A 133 9.42 -15.62 1.26
CA THR A 133 10.37 -16.64 1.73
C THR A 133 9.62 -17.90 2.14
N LYS A 134 10.37 -18.96 2.45
CA LYS A 134 9.82 -20.20 2.94
C LYS A 134 10.49 -20.58 4.26
N LEU A 135 9.69 -20.91 5.28
CA LEU A 135 10.13 -21.43 6.57
C LEU A 135 9.44 -22.77 6.83
N LYS A 136 10.21 -23.86 7.02
CA LYS A 136 9.67 -25.21 7.26
C LYS A 136 8.58 -25.56 6.22
N ASP A 137 8.88 -25.42 4.95
CA ASP A 137 7.98 -25.68 3.81
C ASP A 137 6.74 -24.77 3.71
N LYS A 138 6.52 -23.86 4.65
CA LYS A 138 5.46 -22.85 4.55
C LYS A 138 6.01 -21.64 3.80
N ILE A 139 5.40 -21.33 2.65
CA ILE A 139 5.62 -20.09 1.92
C ILE A 139 4.86 -18.97 2.63
N GLY A 140 5.47 -17.79 2.70
CA GLY A 140 4.81 -16.63 3.26
C GLY A 140 5.58 -15.34 3.01
N ILE A 141 5.10 -14.30 3.60
CA ILE A 141 5.53 -12.91 3.44
C ILE A 141 6.66 -12.63 4.44
N ALA A 142 7.82 -12.25 3.94
CA ALA A 142 8.96 -11.83 4.76
C ALA A 142 8.91 -10.33 5.07
N ASP A 143 8.47 -9.52 4.09
CA ASP A 143 8.36 -8.07 4.22
C ASP A 143 7.42 -7.49 3.15
N ILE A 144 6.95 -6.26 3.35
CA ILE A 144 6.12 -5.54 2.39
C ILE A 144 6.63 -4.10 2.29
N LEU A 145 7.00 -3.67 1.08
CA LEU A 145 7.17 -2.26 0.77
C LEU A 145 5.80 -1.68 0.37
N ILE A 146 5.36 -0.66 1.09
CA ILE A 146 4.12 0.07 0.80
C ILE A 146 4.49 1.37 0.10
N TYR A 147 4.05 1.56 -1.14
CA TYR A 147 4.48 2.70 -1.95
C TYR A 147 3.92 4.03 -1.44
N SER A 148 2.74 4.07 -0.83
CA SER A 148 2.22 5.29 -0.19
C SER A 148 3.04 5.75 1.02
N SER A 149 3.76 4.86 1.69
CA SER A 149 4.74 5.24 2.70
C SER A 149 6.17 5.33 2.14
N GLY A 150 6.43 4.68 1.00
CA GLY A 150 7.74 4.54 0.40
C GLY A 150 8.73 3.70 1.23
N GLU A 151 8.23 2.90 2.17
CA GLU A 151 9.06 2.18 3.13
C GLU A 151 8.55 0.76 3.39
N ASN A 152 9.48 -0.14 3.70
CA ASN A 152 9.16 -1.48 4.14
C ASN A 152 8.52 -1.46 5.54
N ILE A 153 7.53 -2.34 5.77
CA ILE A 153 6.89 -2.44 7.10
C ILE A 153 7.89 -2.83 8.18
N SER A 154 8.89 -3.66 7.85
CA SER A 154 9.96 -4.04 8.76
C SER A 154 10.76 -2.82 9.24
N LYS A 155 11.10 -1.90 8.33
CA LYS A 155 11.85 -0.69 8.66
C LYS A 155 10.98 0.28 9.47
N SER A 156 9.75 0.56 9.03
CA SER A 156 8.83 1.44 9.75
C SER A 156 8.57 0.97 11.18
N MET A 157 8.38 -0.35 11.36
CA MET A 157 8.20 -0.94 12.70
C MET A 157 9.49 -0.85 13.54
N ALA A 158 10.66 -1.15 12.96
CA ALA A 158 11.93 -1.08 13.67
C ALA A 158 12.25 0.35 14.10
N ASP A 159 12.01 1.35 13.24
CA ASP A 159 12.22 2.77 13.56
C ASP A 159 11.29 3.24 14.68
N LEU A 160 10.00 2.88 14.61
CA LEU A 160 9.03 3.19 15.65
C LEU A 160 9.44 2.58 16.99
N MET A 161 9.77 1.29 16.99
CA MET A 161 10.17 0.58 18.20
C MET A 161 11.44 1.18 18.83
N LYS A 162 12.45 1.49 18.00
CA LYS A 162 13.66 2.13 18.47
C LYS A 162 13.35 3.47 19.15
N LYS A 163 12.52 4.31 18.52
CA LYS A 163 12.12 5.60 19.10
C LYS A 163 11.35 5.45 20.41
N MET A 164 10.51 4.42 20.51
CA MET A 164 9.78 4.11 21.73
C MET A 164 10.74 3.61 22.83
N MET A 165 11.71 2.77 22.50
CA MET A 165 12.69 2.23 23.47
C MET A 165 13.72 3.27 23.93
N ASP A 166 14.09 4.20 23.05
CA ASP A 166 15.02 5.27 23.36
C ASP A 166 14.35 6.41 24.17
N ASP A 167 13.00 6.38 24.32
CA ASP A 167 12.27 7.35 25.14
C ASP A 167 12.44 6.99 26.64
N PRO A 168 13.01 7.90 27.46
CA PRO A 168 13.27 7.62 28.86
C PRO A 168 12.01 7.47 29.73
N ASN A 169 10.84 7.76 29.18
CA ASN A 169 9.57 7.68 29.88
C ASN A 169 8.71 6.51 29.37
N GLU A 170 8.72 5.39 30.10
CA GLU A 170 7.92 4.20 29.75
C GLU A 170 6.41 4.48 29.57
N LYS A 171 5.86 5.49 30.25
CA LYS A 171 4.46 5.92 30.04
C LYS A 171 4.22 6.46 28.62
N ASN A 172 5.24 7.08 28.01
CA ASN A 172 5.12 7.57 26.63
C ASN A 172 4.95 6.43 25.62
N VAL A 173 5.55 5.29 25.88
CA VAL A 173 5.45 4.09 25.02
C VAL A 173 4.03 3.54 25.06
N THR A 174 3.48 3.30 26.23
CA THR A 174 2.10 2.80 26.41
C THR A 174 1.11 3.80 25.84
N ASN A 175 1.26 5.07 26.18
CA ASN A 175 0.37 6.14 25.68
C ASN A 175 0.44 6.28 24.14
N ALA A 176 1.62 6.12 23.52
CA ALA A 176 1.75 6.19 22.08
C ALA A 176 0.95 5.08 21.37
N THR A 177 1.05 3.85 21.87
CA THR A 177 0.30 2.71 21.30
C THR A 177 -1.20 2.93 21.41
N GLU A 178 -1.68 3.33 22.60
CA GLU A 178 -3.09 3.64 22.82
C GLU A 178 -3.56 4.81 21.94
N THR A 179 -2.74 5.84 21.80
CA THR A 179 -3.05 7.00 20.95
C THR A 179 -3.17 6.60 19.48
N PHE A 180 -2.26 5.76 18.95
CA PHE A 180 -2.38 5.25 17.57
C PHE A 180 -3.69 4.49 17.35
N GLU A 181 -4.11 3.64 18.30
CA GLU A 181 -5.37 2.92 18.22
C GLU A 181 -6.59 3.85 18.28
N ILE A 182 -6.54 4.89 19.11
CA ILE A 182 -7.60 5.92 19.19
C ILE A 182 -7.69 6.68 17.87
N VAL A 183 -6.54 7.13 17.33
CA VAL A 183 -6.48 7.85 16.04
C VAL A 183 -7.09 7.01 14.92
N LYS A 184 -6.68 5.76 14.76
CA LYS A 184 -7.23 4.85 13.75
C LYS A 184 -8.74 4.70 13.87
N ARG A 185 -9.23 4.44 15.08
CA ARG A 185 -10.67 4.29 15.35
C ARG A 185 -11.47 5.55 15.02
N LEU A 186 -10.90 6.72 15.24
CA LEU A 186 -11.53 8.00 14.90
C LEU A 186 -11.57 8.21 13.38
N MET A 187 -10.50 7.84 12.68
CA MET A 187 -10.46 7.87 11.22
C MET A 187 -11.48 6.92 10.59
N GLU A 188 -11.60 5.69 11.10
CA GLU A 188 -12.60 4.70 10.66
C GLU A 188 -14.05 5.23 10.79
N LYS A 189 -14.29 6.12 11.77
CA LYS A 189 -15.57 6.80 12.00
C LYS A 189 -15.73 8.11 11.21
N GLY A 190 -14.76 8.47 10.38
CA GLY A 190 -14.74 9.75 9.66
C GLY A 190 -14.49 10.98 10.55
N ASN A 191 -14.09 10.79 11.81
CA ASN A 191 -13.87 11.90 12.76
C ASN A 191 -12.41 12.39 12.70
N TYR A 192 -12.00 12.87 11.53
CA TYR A 192 -10.62 13.27 11.26
C TYR A 192 -10.15 14.46 12.12
N LYS A 193 -11.06 15.40 12.44
CA LYS A 193 -10.76 16.55 13.29
C LYS A 193 -10.34 16.14 14.69
N GLN A 194 -11.02 15.14 15.27
CA GLN A 194 -10.65 14.60 16.57
C GLN A 194 -9.42 13.69 16.44
N ALA A 195 -9.29 12.92 15.36
CA ALA A 195 -8.10 12.11 15.07
C ALA A 195 -6.83 12.98 15.06
N LYS A 196 -6.89 14.17 14.45
CA LYS A 196 -5.76 15.12 14.47
C LYS A 196 -5.40 15.58 15.88
N LYS A 197 -6.39 15.89 16.70
CA LYS A 197 -6.13 16.30 18.10
C LYS A 197 -5.43 15.20 18.89
N GLU A 198 -5.90 13.96 18.75
CA GLU A 198 -5.26 12.80 19.42
C GLU A 198 -3.85 12.55 18.87
N PHE A 199 -3.67 12.62 17.54
CA PHE A 199 -2.35 12.51 16.91
C PHE A 199 -1.36 13.56 17.47
N ASP A 200 -1.80 14.78 17.72
CA ASP A 200 -0.93 15.85 18.25
C ASP A 200 -0.46 15.58 19.68
N LEU A 201 -1.12 14.69 20.42
CA LEU A 201 -0.71 14.23 21.75
C LEU A 201 0.44 13.20 21.71
N LEU A 202 0.74 12.62 20.55
CA LEU A 202 1.87 11.69 20.42
C LEU A 202 3.19 12.34 20.87
N PRO A 203 4.08 11.57 21.53
CA PRO A 203 5.42 12.06 21.87
C PRO A 203 6.18 12.55 20.63
N ALA A 204 7.03 13.56 20.81
CA ALA A 204 7.81 14.12 19.70
C ALA A 204 8.72 13.07 19.03
N SER A 205 9.28 12.13 19.82
CA SER A 205 10.07 11.00 19.34
C SER A 205 9.28 10.15 18.33
N VAL A 206 8.03 9.84 18.64
CA VAL A 206 7.11 9.05 17.82
C VAL A 206 6.62 9.83 16.60
N LYS A 207 6.24 11.11 16.78
CA LYS A 207 5.84 11.99 15.66
C LYS A 207 6.91 12.17 14.59
N ASN A 208 8.18 12.01 14.95
CA ASN A 208 9.31 12.09 14.01
C ASN A 208 9.60 10.77 13.28
N THR A 209 8.68 9.81 13.29
CA THR A 209 8.78 8.58 12.51
C THR A 209 8.01 8.71 11.18
N ARG A 210 8.44 7.95 10.17
CA ARG A 210 7.77 7.96 8.86
C ARG A 210 6.33 7.46 8.93
N ILE A 211 6.08 6.44 9.74
CA ILE A 211 4.72 5.92 9.94
C ILE A 211 3.79 6.99 10.53
N ALA A 212 4.29 7.83 11.43
CA ALA A 212 3.52 8.95 11.98
C ALA A 212 3.29 10.04 10.93
N ASP A 213 4.30 10.38 10.12
CA ASP A 213 4.14 11.35 9.04
C ASP A 213 3.11 10.89 8.01
N VAL A 214 3.13 9.61 7.61
CA VAL A 214 2.13 9.03 6.70
C VAL A 214 0.73 9.05 7.32
N LEU A 215 0.59 8.69 8.59
CA LEU A 215 -0.69 8.77 9.30
C LEU A 215 -1.20 10.21 9.35
N ASN A 216 -0.32 11.18 9.60
CA ASN A 216 -0.69 12.60 9.58
C ASN A 216 -1.15 13.08 8.20
N LEU A 217 -0.53 12.59 7.11
CA LEU A 217 -1.00 12.87 5.75
C LEU A 217 -2.40 12.29 5.50
N GLN A 218 -2.66 11.05 5.96
CA GLN A 218 -3.98 10.42 5.83
C GLN A 218 -5.05 11.16 6.62
N ILE A 219 -4.71 11.69 7.80
CA ILE A 219 -5.62 12.56 8.55
C ILE A 219 -5.86 13.86 7.77
N ALA A 220 -4.79 14.48 7.29
CA ALA A 220 -4.83 15.78 6.60
C ALA A 220 -5.59 15.72 5.27
N SER A 221 -5.50 14.62 4.51
CA SER A 221 -6.20 14.44 3.23
C SER A 221 -7.73 14.47 3.34
N ASN A 222 -8.26 14.31 4.55
CA ASN A 222 -9.68 14.42 4.86
C ASN A 222 -10.06 15.73 5.59
N HIS A 223 -9.15 16.70 5.56
CA HIS A 223 -9.34 18.05 6.05
C HIS A 223 -9.44 19.05 4.89
N GLU A 224 -9.37 20.35 5.22
CA GLU A 224 -9.31 21.44 4.26
C GLU A 224 -8.03 21.33 3.39
N GLU A 225 -8.14 21.67 2.11
CA GLU A 225 -7.07 21.51 1.11
C GLU A 225 -5.75 22.18 1.52
N ASP A 226 -5.82 23.35 2.16
CA ASP A 226 -4.64 24.09 2.64
C ASP A 226 -3.90 23.35 3.77
N ILE A 227 -4.61 22.63 4.62
CA ILE A 227 -4.02 21.79 5.68
C ILE A 227 -3.29 20.60 5.04
N TYR A 228 -3.95 19.94 4.09
CA TYR A 228 -3.35 18.81 3.37
C TYR A 228 -2.11 19.25 2.58
N LEU A 229 -2.21 20.34 1.85
CA LEU A 229 -1.08 20.93 1.12
C LEU A 229 0.12 21.19 2.04
N LYS A 230 -0.11 21.85 3.18
CA LYS A 230 0.94 22.15 4.17
C LYS A 230 1.62 20.89 4.74
N GLU A 231 0.85 19.87 5.09
CA GLU A 231 1.43 18.63 5.65
C GLU A 231 2.17 17.84 4.58
N THR A 232 1.69 17.83 3.34
CA THR A 232 2.37 17.18 2.22
C THR A 232 3.67 17.93 1.84
N GLU A 233 3.71 19.25 1.96
CA GLU A 233 4.94 20.04 1.80
C GLU A 233 6.01 19.70 2.84
N LYS A 234 5.60 19.50 4.08
CA LYS A 234 6.52 19.04 5.14
C LYS A 234 7.07 17.65 4.82
N PHE A 235 6.20 16.76 4.34
CA PHE A 235 6.58 15.42 3.92
C PHE A 235 7.57 15.45 2.75
N GLU A 236 7.30 16.23 1.70
CA GLU A 236 8.22 16.44 0.58
C GLU A 236 9.59 16.91 1.08
N LYS A 237 9.62 17.99 1.88
CA LYS A 237 10.87 18.55 2.41
C LYS A 237 11.70 17.54 3.18
N LYS A 238 11.04 16.60 3.89
CA LYS A 238 11.70 15.60 4.74
C LYS A 238 12.18 14.40 3.92
N TYR A 239 11.47 14.02 2.86
CA TYR A 239 11.64 12.73 2.20
C TYR A 239 11.88 12.80 0.67
N ALA A 240 11.93 14.00 0.03
CA ALA A 240 12.04 14.13 -1.42
C ALA A 240 13.23 13.39 -2.05
N ASN A 241 14.32 13.24 -1.30
CA ASN A 241 15.54 12.56 -1.76
C ASN A 241 15.53 11.05 -1.48
N GLU A 242 14.49 10.53 -0.85
CA GLU A 242 14.39 9.10 -0.58
C GLU A 242 13.71 8.38 -1.74
N PRO A 243 14.17 7.16 -2.08
CA PRO A 243 13.47 6.36 -3.09
C PRO A 243 12.05 6.02 -2.62
N ASN A 244 11.17 5.77 -3.56
CA ASN A 244 9.81 5.28 -3.35
C ASN A 244 8.82 6.22 -2.65
N VAL A 245 9.06 7.54 -2.59
CA VAL A 245 8.10 8.51 -2.02
C VAL A 245 7.19 9.15 -3.06
N GLN A 246 7.44 8.88 -4.32
CA GLN A 246 6.81 9.59 -5.44
C GLN A 246 5.30 9.46 -5.47
N LEU A 247 4.76 8.30 -5.03
CA LEU A 247 3.31 8.08 -4.98
C LEU A 247 2.61 9.12 -4.08
N SER A 248 3.19 9.40 -2.91
CA SER A 248 2.63 10.37 -1.96
C SER A 248 2.80 11.83 -2.39
N LEU A 249 3.63 12.10 -3.41
CA LEU A 249 3.90 13.45 -3.89
C LEU A 249 3.09 13.84 -5.12
N ILE A 250 2.40 12.89 -5.78
CA ILE A 250 1.57 13.18 -6.96
C ILE A 250 0.51 14.22 -6.62
N ASP A 251 -0.23 14.02 -5.51
CA ASP A 251 -1.29 14.93 -5.09
C ASP A 251 -0.76 16.32 -4.76
N LEU A 252 0.41 16.40 -4.08
CA LEU A 252 1.07 17.67 -3.80
C LEU A 252 1.35 18.45 -5.08
N TYR A 253 1.94 17.79 -6.07
CA TYR A 253 2.27 18.44 -7.34
C TYR A 253 1.01 18.83 -8.12
N TYR A 254 -0.05 18.00 -8.06
CA TYR A 254 -1.35 18.33 -8.61
C TYR A 254 -1.97 19.59 -7.97
N LEU A 255 -2.01 19.66 -6.64
CA LEU A 255 -2.55 20.82 -5.90
C LEU A 255 -1.76 22.11 -6.17
N ARG A 256 -0.45 22.00 -6.31
CA ARG A 256 0.42 23.12 -6.70
C ARG A 256 0.33 23.48 -8.18
N LYS A 257 -0.46 22.76 -8.97
CA LYS A 257 -0.54 22.90 -10.44
C LYS A 257 0.82 22.69 -11.14
N ASP A 258 1.73 21.95 -10.48
CA ASP A 258 3.03 21.56 -11.02
C ASP A 258 2.90 20.18 -11.68
N TYR A 259 2.15 20.17 -12.77
CA TYR A 259 1.79 18.93 -13.47
C TYR A 259 3.00 18.24 -14.10
N ASP A 260 4.07 18.97 -14.38
CA ASP A 260 5.31 18.38 -14.91
C ASP A 260 6.01 17.55 -13.84
N ARG A 261 6.06 18.01 -12.58
CA ARG A 261 6.55 17.19 -11.47
C ARG A 261 5.61 16.03 -11.14
N ALA A 262 4.30 16.21 -11.28
CA ALA A 262 3.34 15.11 -11.13
C ALA A 262 3.59 14.01 -12.17
N LEU A 263 3.76 14.36 -13.46
CA LEU A 263 4.13 13.43 -14.53
C LEU A 263 5.46 12.73 -14.25
N TYR A 264 6.47 13.49 -13.82
CA TYR A 264 7.76 12.92 -13.44
C TYR A 264 7.62 11.90 -12.29
N ALA A 265 6.84 12.21 -11.25
CA ALA A 265 6.59 11.31 -10.14
C ALA A 265 5.90 10.00 -10.62
N ILE A 266 4.92 10.09 -11.52
CA ILE A 266 4.27 8.94 -12.15
C ILE A 266 5.29 8.10 -12.91
N ASP A 267 6.19 8.71 -13.68
CA ASP A 267 7.22 8.01 -14.46
C ASP A 267 8.26 7.32 -13.56
N GLN A 268 8.59 7.93 -12.41
CA GLN A 268 9.46 7.28 -11.43
C GLN A 268 8.82 6.02 -10.82
N ILE A 269 7.54 6.09 -10.45
CA ILE A 269 6.80 4.91 -9.96
C ILE A 269 6.78 3.83 -11.03
N ASP A 270 6.43 4.21 -12.27
CA ASP A 270 6.32 3.28 -13.41
C ASP A 270 7.65 2.55 -13.68
N SER A 271 8.76 3.25 -13.54
CA SER A 271 10.10 2.67 -13.66
C SER A 271 10.39 1.66 -12.54
N LEU A 272 9.99 1.96 -11.30
CA LEU A 272 10.19 1.07 -10.15
C LEU A 272 9.40 -0.22 -10.26
N ILE A 273 8.15 -0.14 -10.73
CA ILE A 273 7.26 -1.30 -10.86
C ILE A 273 7.39 -2.04 -12.20
N ASN A 274 8.26 -1.54 -13.11
CA ASN A 274 8.53 -2.09 -14.45
C ASN A 274 7.33 -2.03 -15.40
N LYS A 275 6.71 -0.88 -15.44
CA LYS A 275 5.58 -0.48 -16.27
C LYS A 275 4.25 -1.12 -15.90
N ASP A 276 3.36 -0.30 -15.40
CA ASP A 276 1.94 -0.61 -15.26
C ASP A 276 1.12 0.40 -16.07
N THR A 277 0.47 -0.06 -17.12
CA THR A 277 -0.38 0.76 -17.98
C THR A 277 -1.55 1.44 -17.23
N PHE A 278 -1.87 0.99 -16.02
CA PHE A 278 -2.80 1.69 -15.13
C PHE A 278 -2.34 3.12 -14.82
N LEU A 279 -1.03 3.37 -14.73
CA LEU A 279 -0.48 4.71 -14.51
C LEU A 279 -0.73 5.67 -15.68
N ASP A 280 -1.04 5.16 -16.86
CA ASP A 280 -1.46 5.97 -18.00
C ASP A 280 -2.76 6.72 -17.73
N TYR A 281 -3.65 6.20 -16.85
CA TYR A 281 -4.81 6.94 -16.40
C TYR A 281 -4.42 8.27 -15.71
N TYR A 282 -3.46 8.22 -14.82
CA TYR A 282 -2.98 9.41 -14.12
C TYR A 282 -2.18 10.35 -15.04
N ARG A 283 -1.47 9.80 -16.03
CA ARG A 283 -0.87 10.61 -17.10
C ARG A 283 -1.95 11.34 -17.90
N GLY A 284 -3.04 10.64 -18.23
CA GLY A 284 -4.20 11.24 -18.88
C GLY A 284 -4.80 12.39 -18.08
N LEU A 285 -5.02 12.19 -16.77
CA LEU A 285 -5.50 13.25 -15.87
C LEU A 285 -4.56 14.47 -15.87
N MET A 286 -3.25 14.26 -15.79
CA MET A 286 -2.28 15.38 -15.80
C MET A 286 -2.29 16.13 -17.14
N TRP A 287 -2.39 15.42 -18.27
CA TRP A 287 -2.47 16.07 -19.58
C TRP A 287 -3.80 16.79 -19.79
N ASN A 288 -4.89 16.27 -19.22
CA ASN A 288 -6.18 16.95 -19.23
C ASN A 288 -6.12 18.32 -18.52
N VAL A 289 -5.64 18.35 -17.27
CA VAL A 289 -5.52 19.60 -16.51
C VAL A 289 -4.48 20.57 -17.08
N LYS A 290 -3.52 20.08 -17.87
CA LYS A 290 -2.60 20.91 -18.69
C LYS A 290 -3.27 21.47 -19.95
N GLY A 291 -4.54 21.14 -20.23
CA GLY A 291 -5.26 21.59 -21.40
C GLY A 291 -4.92 20.82 -22.70
N ASN A 292 -4.22 19.69 -22.62
CA ASN A 292 -3.90 18.87 -23.78
C ASN A 292 -4.84 17.66 -23.87
N SER A 293 -6.07 17.91 -24.30
CA SER A 293 -7.14 16.91 -24.43
C SER A 293 -6.76 15.75 -25.37
N ASP A 294 -6.00 15.99 -26.43
CA ASP A 294 -5.62 14.92 -27.37
C ASP A 294 -4.67 13.91 -26.72
N LYS A 295 -3.67 14.39 -25.98
CA LYS A 295 -2.79 13.51 -25.19
C LYS A 295 -3.55 12.79 -24.08
N ALA A 296 -4.47 13.47 -23.42
CA ALA A 296 -5.30 12.84 -22.39
C ALA A 296 -6.08 11.65 -22.97
N ILE A 297 -6.76 11.85 -24.11
CA ILE A 297 -7.50 10.81 -24.82
C ILE A 297 -6.59 9.64 -25.22
N GLU A 298 -5.37 9.92 -25.72
CA GLU A 298 -4.40 8.88 -26.08
C GLU A 298 -4.09 7.97 -24.87
N TYR A 299 -3.80 8.56 -23.72
CA TYR A 299 -3.50 7.81 -22.51
C TYR A 299 -4.71 7.03 -21.98
N TYR A 300 -5.90 7.62 -21.95
CA TYR A 300 -7.12 6.91 -21.53
C TYR A 300 -7.45 5.73 -22.45
N LYS A 301 -7.22 5.84 -23.75
CA LYS A 301 -7.38 4.71 -24.69
C LYS A 301 -6.42 3.57 -24.35
N LYS A 302 -5.15 3.85 -24.10
CA LYS A 302 -4.16 2.82 -23.66
C LYS A 302 -4.66 2.09 -22.41
N VAL A 303 -5.27 2.83 -21.47
CA VAL A 303 -5.85 2.21 -20.26
C VAL A 303 -7.03 1.31 -20.62
N THR A 304 -7.94 1.73 -21.51
CA THR A 304 -9.11 0.89 -21.88
C THR A 304 -8.70 -0.37 -22.65
N GLU A 305 -7.58 -0.37 -23.33
CA GLU A 305 -7.02 -1.54 -24.03
C GLU A 305 -6.39 -2.55 -23.05
N SER A 306 -5.63 -2.05 -22.08
CA SER A 306 -4.88 -2.89 -21.14
C SER A 306 -5.67 -3.26 -19.87
N ASN A 307 -6.61 -2.41 -19.47
CA ASN A 307 -7.48 -2.58 -18.29
C ASN A 307 -8.95 -2.37 -18.70
N PRO A 308 -9.54 -3.29 -19.45
CA PRO A 308 -10.86 -3.10 -20.07
C PRO A 308 -12.02 -2.99 -19.06
N ASN A 309 -11.79 -3.30 -17.78
CA ASN A 309 -12.78 -3.19 -16.71
C ASN A 309 -12.61 -1.92 -15.86
N PHE A 310 -11.70 -1.02 -16.25
CA PHE A 310 -11.44 0.21 -15.50
C PHE A 310 -12.38 1.34 -15.91
N ALA A 311 -13.52 1.48 -15.21
CA ALA A 311 -14.58 2.43 -15.53
C ALA A 311 -14.13 3.88 -15.61
N GLY A 312 -13.14 4.30 -14.80
CA GLY A 312 -12.62 5.68 -14.80
C GLY A 312 -12.16 6.14 -16.18
N ALA A 313 -11.41 5.32 -16.91
CA ALA A 313 -10.92 5.69 -18.24
C ALA A 313 -12.05 5.84 -19.27
N TYR A 314 -13.10 5.03 -19.15
CA TYR A 314 -14.27 5.15 -20.04
C TYR A 314 -15.10 6.40 -19.74
N ALA A 315 -15.24 6.77 -18.47
CA ALA A 315 -15.90 8.02 -18.05
C ALA A 315 -15.16 9.25 -18.59
N GLU A 316 -13.83 9.26 -18.48
CA GLU A 316 -13.00 10.36 -19.02
C GLU A 316 -13.10 10.45 -20.55
N LEU A 317 -13.02 9.32 -21.26
CA LEU A 317 -13.18 9.31 -22.72
C LEU A 317 -14.56 9.79 -23.14
N MET A 318 -15.62 9.34 -22.49
CA MET A 318 -16.97 9.82 -22.71
C MET A 318 -17.06 11.35 -22.56
N ALA A 319 -16.57 11.89 -21.44
CA ALA A 319 -16.58 13.34 -21.17
C ALA A 319 -15.84 14.12 -22.27
N HIS A 320 -14.63 13.69 -22.63
CA HIS A 320 -13.85 14.34 -23.68
C HIS A 320 -14.52 14.31 -25.05
N TYR A 321 -15.20 13.22 -25.43
CA TYR A 321 -15.91 13.16 -26.70
C TYR A 321 -17.21 13.97 -26.71
N ILE A 322 -17.84 14.17 -25.55
CA ILE A 322 -18.95 15.12 -25.41
C ILE A 322 -18.43 16.55 -25.62
N GLU A 323 -17.34 16.95 -24.98
CA GLU A 323 -16.71 18.27 -25.13
C GLU A 323 -16.32 18.56 -26.60
N LYS A 324 -15.91 17.54 -27.34
CA LYS A 324 -15.57 17.61 -28.78
C LYS A 324 -16.79 17.51 -29.71
N ASP A 325 -18.02 17.47 -29.19
CA ASP A 325 -19.28 17.21 -29.90
C ASP A 325 -19.24 15.93 -30.78
N ASN A 326 -18.41 14.97 -30.41
CA ASN A 326 -18.35 13.67 -31.08
C ASN A 326 -19.34 12.69 -30.43
N LYS A 327 -20.61 12.81 -30.79
CA LYS A 327 -21.72 12.04 -30.22
C LYS A 327 -21.57 10.53 -30.40
N GLU A 328 -21.02 10.09 -31.53
CA GLU A 328 -20.82 8.66 -31.83
C GLU A 328 -19.83 8.03 -30.81
N GLN A 329 -18.67 8.63 -30.65
CA GLN A 329 -17.68 8.15 -29.69
C GLN A 329 -18.16 8.30 -28.24
N ALA A 330 -18.85 9.38 -27.92
CA ALA A 330 -19.44 9.58 -26.61
C ALA A 330 -20.42 8.45 -26.25
N LYS A 331 -21.34 8.08 -27.16
CA LYS A 331 -22.26 6.94 -27.00
C LYS A 331 -21.52 5.62 -26.81
N LEU A 332 -20.47 5.39 -27.62
CA LEU A 332 -19.67 4.16 -27.55
C LEU A 332 -19.07 3.99 -26.14
N TYR A 333 -18.41 5.02 -25.61
CA TYR A 333 -17.78 4.94 -24.31
C TYR A 333 -18.78 4.96 -23.15
N PHE A 334 -19.90 5.68 -23.29
CA PHE A 334 -21.00 5.64 -22.34
C PHE A 334 -21.62 4.25 -22.21
N THR A 335 -21.91 3.60 -23.34
CA THR A 335 -22.46 2.22 -23.36
C THR A 335 -21.51 1.24 -22.66
N LYS A 336 -20.21 1.35 -22.95
CA LYS A 336 -19.19 0.52 -22.30
C LYS A 336 -19.12 0.79 -20.80
N TYR A 337 -19.10 2.07 -20.39
CA TYR A 337 -19.12 2.47 -18.99
C TYR A 337 -20.34 1.90 -18.25
N LYS A 338 -21.55 2.11 -18.81
CA LYS A 338 -22.82 1.64 -18.23
C LYS A 338 -22.88 0.12 -18.01
N GLY A 339 -22.21 -0.65 -18.85
CA GLY A 339 -22.11 -2.12 -18.71
C GLY A 339 -21.13 -2.61 -17.67
N MET A 340 -20.38 -1.73 -16.98
CA MET A 340 -19.35 -2.13 -16.02
C MET A 340 -19.91 -2.30 -14.62
N ARG A 341 -19.38 -3.29 -13.88
CA ARG A 341 -19.74 -3.51 -12.47
C ARG A 341 -19.40 -2.30 -11.56
N SER A 342 -18.37 -1.55 -11.92
CA SER A 342 -17.89 -0.38 -11.18
C SER A 342 -18.49 0.95 -11.68
N ALA A 343 -19.43 0.90 -12.64
CA ALA A 343 -20.18 2.08 -13.06
C ALA A 343 -21.02 2.64 -11.91
N LYS A 344 -21.07 3.96 -11.81
CA LYS A 344 -21.82 4.66 -10.76
C LYS A 344 -23.17 5.13 -11.34
N ASP A 345 -24.26 4.73 -10.72
CA ASP A 345 -25.63 5.05 -11.16
C ASP A 345 -25.91 6.56 -11.18
N ASP A 346 -25.32 7.31 -10.26
CA ASP A 346 -25.42 8.76 -10.21
C ASP A 346 -24.75 9.42 -11.42
N ILE A 347 -23.58 8.91 -11.86
CA ILE A 347 -22.91 9.37 -13.07
C ILE A 347 -23.77 9.05 -14.28
N ILE A 348 -24.27 7.81 -14.40
CA ILE A 348 -25.13 7.40 -15.53
C ILE A 348 -26.35 8.33 -15.63
N SER A 349 -27.10 8.49 -14.53
CA SER A 349 -28.31 9.31 -14.50
C SER A 349 -28.03 10.80 -14.80
N THR A 350 -26.91 11.33 -14.30
CA THR A 350 -26.49 12.70 -14.56
C THR A 350 -26.21 12.91 -16.06
N TYR A 351 -25.41 12.04 -16.66
CA TYR A 351 -25.06 12.18 -18.08
C TYR A 351 -26.27 11.95 -19.01
N GLU A 352 -27.15 10.98 -18.69
CA GLU A 352 -28.39 10.79 -19.42
C GLU A 352 -29.36 11.98 -19.34
N THR A 353 -29.30 12.72 -18.24
CA THR A 353 -30.13 13.93 -18.06
C THR A 353 -29.55 15.12 -18.83
N LEU A 354 -28.23 15.32 -18.74
CA LEU A 354 -27.55 16.44 -19.37
C LEU A 354 -27.43 16.25 -20.91
N TYR A 355 -27.30 15.01 -21.34
CA TYR A 355 -27.04 14.64 -22.74
C TYR A 355 -28.06 13.56 -23.23
N PRO A 356 -29.31 13.96 -23.56
CA PRO A 356 -30.37 13.01 -23.92
C PRO A 356 -30.04 12.06 -25.07
N PHE A 357 -29.11 12.45 -25.98
CA PHE A 357 -28.64 11.60 -27.07
C PHE A 357 -27.93 10.33 -26.59
N LEU A 358 -27.50 10.26 -25.31
CA LEU A 358 -26.88 9.06 -24.72
C LEU A 358 -27.90 7.96 -24.39
N LYS A 359 -29.22 8.30 -24.35
CA LYS A 359 -30.30 7.34 -24.07
C LYS A 359 -30.73 6.59 -25.32
N GLU A 360 -30.49 7.16 -26.49
CA GLU A 360 -30.86 6.59 -27.80
C GLU A 360 -29.82 5.54 -28.23
#